data_da64682178c29b82db272e3c8c5c139f
#
_entry.id   da64682178c29b82db272e3c8c5c139f
#
_cell.length_a   1.000
_cell.length_b   1.000
_cell.length_c   1.000
_cell.angle_alpha   90.00
_cell.angle_beta   90.00
_cell.angle_gamma   90.00
#
_symmetry.space_group_name_H-M   'P 1'
#
loop_
_entity.id
_entity.type
_entity.pdbx_description
1 polymer ?
#
loop_
_entity_poly.entity_id
_entity_poly.type
_entity_poly.pdbx_seq_one_letter_code
_entity_poly.pdbx_strand_id
1 'polypeptide(L)'
;MEMAAQQPLRFRSMVLVAPVNPYAEKYQGRIRFMSSSIGQLFMKIAPWMAIPLQRYAIGRMYGDRKKMPTGTAEGYCKPLRIAGTIPHLLRCFQTWPDDVQKLESKLSLLSEVPTLFIWGDQDAAVELESGEKLRRHFHDAQLVVLPQTGHLPYEEAPEEFNRALIAFLASRQARRPQPA
;
A
#
# COMPACT_ATOMS: atom_id res chain seq x y z
N MET A 1 0.20 7.63 -5.90
CA MET A 1 1.37 8.39 -6.38
C MET A 1 1.31 8.67 -7.88
N GLU A 2 1.11 7.71 -8.78
CA GLU A 2 1.11 7.91 -10.23
C GLU A 2 0.16 9.02 -10.71
N MET A 3 -1.11 9.01 -10.28
CA MET A 3 -2.06 10.08 -10.61
C MET A 3 -1.60 11.47 -10.16
N ALA A 4 -1.01 11.54 -8.97
CA ALA A 4 -0.49 12.81 -8.45
C ALA A 4 0.76 13.28 -9.23
N ALA A 5 1.61 12.36 -9.68
CA ALA A 5 2.76 12.72 -10.51
C ALA A 5 2.37 13.26 -11.90
N GLN A 6 1.24 12.78 -12.45
CA GLN A 6 0.72 13.29 -13.72
C GLN A 6 0.11 14.71 -13.59
N GLN A 7 -0.49 15.04 -12.45
CA GLN A 7 -1.19 16.32 -12.24
C GLN A 7 -0.99 16.82 -10.79
N PRO A 8 0.25 17.13 -10.37
CA PRO A 8 0.55 17.43 -8.96
C PRO A 8 -0.23 18.62 -8.42
N LEU A 9 -0.51 19.63 -9.23
CA LEU A 9 -1.28 20.81 -8.82
C LEU A 9 -2.75 20.54 -8.49
N ARG A 10 -3.28 19.38 -8.86
CA ARG A 10 -4.65 18.97 -8.48
C ARG A 10 -4.71 18.33 -7.09
N PHE A 11 -3.57 17.96 -6.52
CA PHE A 11 -3.51 17.31 -5.22
C PHE A 11 -3.14 18.33 -4.14
N ARG A 12 -4.02 18.53 -3.19
CA ARG A 12 -3.76 19.41 -2.03
C ARG A 12 -2.87 18.72 -1.00
N SER A 13 -3.02 17.42 -0.89
CA SER A 13 -2.23 16.55 -0.02
C SER A 13 -2.44 15.10 -0.43
N MET A 14 -1.56 14.22 0.05
CA MET A 14 -1.69 12.77 -0.08
C MET A 14 -1.65 12.12 1.30
N VAL A 15 -2.38 11.01 1.43
CA VAL A 15 -2.22 10.07 2.55
C VAL A 15 -1.86 8.72 1.97
N LEU A 16 -0.73 8.19 2.38
CA LEU A 16 -0.18 6.95 1.88
C LEU A 16 -0.02 5.97 3.05
N VAL A 17 -0.73 4.85 2.97
CA VAL A 17 -0.74 3.83 4.02
C VAL A 17 0.09 2.64 3.56
N ALA A 18 1.26 2.46 4.15
CA ALA A 18 2.21 1.41 3.83
C ALA A 18 2.31 1.12 2.31
N PRO A 19 2.50 2.16 1.45
CA PRO A 19 2.43 1.99 0.02
C PRO A 19 3.59 1.15 -0.49
N VAL A 20 3.30 0.29 -1.46
CA VAL A 20 4.35 -0.30 -2.28
C VAL A 20 5.14 0.82 -2.94
N ASN A 21 6.46 0.71 -2.89
CA ASN A 21 7.36 1.76 -3.34
C ASN A 21 8.68 1.15 -3.88
N PRO A 22 9.51 1.93 -4.60
CA PRO A 22 10.73 1.42 -5.22
C PRO A 22 11.78 0.87 -4.24
N TYR A 23 11.72 1.26 -2.98
CA TYR A 23 12.71 0.90 -1.94
C TYR A 23 12.31 -0.34 -1.12
N ALA A 24 11.11 -0.88 -1.35
CA ALA A 24 10.64 -2.06 -0.63
C ALA A 24 11.18 -3.33 -1.27
N GLU A 25 11.82 -4.19 -0.49
CA GLU A 25 12.54 -5.37 -0.95
C GLU A 25 11.85 -6.69 -0.59
N LYS A 26 11.16 -6.74 0.56
CA LYS A 26 10.59 -7.98 1.12
C LYS A 26 9.61 -8.70 0.18
N TYR A 27 8.85 -7.96 -0.64
CA TYR A 27 7.89 -8.58 -1.55
C TYR A 27 8.48 -8.94 -2.92
N GLN A 28 9.66 -8.41 -3.29
CA GLN A 28 10.23 -8.54 -4.65
C GLN A 28 10.34 -9.99 -5.12
N GLY A 29 10.76 -10.90 -4.23
CA GLY A 29 10.86 -12.33 -4.57
C GLY A 29 9.53 -12.94 -4.98
N ARG A 30 8.45 -12.61 -4.25
CA ARG A 30 7.08 -13.07 -4.56
C ARG A 30 6.57 -12.49 -5.87
N ILE A 31 6.75 -11.17 -6.07
CA ILE A 31 6.34 -10.51 -7.30
C ILE A 31 7.13 -11.07 -8.49
N ARG A 32 8.45 -11.24 -8.36
CA ARG A 32 9.29 -11.84 -9.40
C ARG A 32 8.83 -13.25 -9.79
N PHE A 33 8.46 -14.08 -8.80
CA PHE A 33 7.87 -15.39 -9.06
C PHE A 33 6.52 -15.26 -9.79
N MET A 34 5.60 -14.43 -9.28
CA MET A 34 4.27 -14.26 -9.88
C MET A 34 4.32 -13.61 -11.27
N SER A 35 5.32 -12.79 -11.55
CA SER A 35 5.55 -12.19 -12.88
C SER A 35 6.17 -13.17 -13.87
N SER A 36 6.84 -14.24 -13.38
CA SER A 36 7.50 -15.23 -14.23
C SER A 36 6.51 -16.07 -15.01
N SER A 37 6.95 -16.64 -16.16
CA SER A 37 6.13 -17.56 -16.95
C SER A 37 5.67 -18.78 -16.14
N ILE A 38 6.52 -19.27 -15.21
CA ILE A 38 6.20 -20.40 -14.32
C ILE A 38 5.10 -20.02 -13.32
N GLY A 39 5.22 -18.87 -12.64
CA GLY A 39 4.20 -18.38 -11.71
C GLY A 39 2.86 -18.09 -12.42
N GLN A 40 2.91 -17.51 -13.59
CA GLN A 40 1.74 -17.26 -14.45
C GLN A 40 1.05 -18.57 -14.86
N LEU A 41 1.83 -19.56 -15.32
CA LEU A 41 1.31 -20.88 -15.68
C LEU A 41 0.68 -21.57 -14.45
N PHE A 42 1.38 -21.56 -13.31
CA PHE A 42 0.87 -22.13 -12.06
C PHE A 42 -0.52 -21.57 -11.71
N MET A 43 -0.68 -20.25 -11.74
CA MET A 43 -1.95 -19.60 -11.41
C MET A 43 -3.05 -19.88 -12.45
N LYS A 44 -2.70 -20.14 -13.72
CA LYS A 44 -3.66 -20.52 -14.77
C LYS A 44 -4.16 -21.94 -14.59
N ILE A 45 -3.29 -22.90 -14.23
CA ILE A 45 -3.66 -24.30 -14.07
C ILE A 45 -4.23 -24.65 -12.68
N ALA A 46 -3.89 -23.84 -11.66
CA ALA A 46 -4.34 -24.02 -10.29
C ALA A 46 -5.02 -22.76 -9.70
N PRO A 47 -6.04 -22.17 -10.38
CA PRO A 47 -6.70 -20.95 -9.90
C PRO A 47 -7.41 -21.15 -8.56
N TRP A 48 -7.77 -22.38 -8.21
CA TRP A 48 -8.32 -22.75 -6.91
C TRP A 48 -7.37 -22.51 -5.74
N MET A 49 -6.06 -22.44 -5.99
CA MET A 49 -5.05 -22.09 -4.99
C MET A 49 -5.07 -20.58 -4.62
N ALA A 50 -5.66 -19.74 -5.45
CA ALA A 50 -5.67 -18.28 -5.22
C ALA A 50 -6.33 -17.93 -3.87
N ILE A 51 -7.45 -18.55 -3.51
CA ILE A 51 -8.15 -18.29 -2.25
C ILE A 51 -7.34 -18.75 -1.02
N PRO A 52 -6.84 -19.99 -0.92
CA PRO A 52 -5.97 -20.39 0.18
C PRO A 52 -4.73 -19.52 0.34
N LEU A 53 -4.07 -19.18 -0.76
CA LEU A 53 -2.89 -18.30 -0.74
C LEU A 53 -3.25 -16.89 -0.25
N GLN A 54 -4.36 -16.33 -0.71
CA GLN A 54 -4.83 -15.02 -0.27
C GLN A 54 -5.19 -15.01 1.22
N ARG A 55 -5.91 -16.04 1.71
CA ARG A 55 -6.23 -16.18 3.14
C ARG A 55 -4.97 -16.24 4.00
N TYR A 56 -3.97 -17.00 3.56
CA TYR A 56 -2.68 -17.04 4.23
C TYR A 56 -1.99 -15.68 4.22
N ALA A 57 -1.95 -15.02 3.06
CA ALA A 57 -1.34 -13.70 2.89
C ALA A 57 -2.00 -12.64 3.80
N ILE A 58 -3.33 -12.56 3.82
CA ILE A 58 -4.06 -11.64 4.70
C ILE A 58 -3.71 -11.87 6.16
N GLY A 59 -3.68 -13.13 6.62
CA GLY A 59 -3.26 -13.42 8.01
C GLY A 59 -1.82 -13.02 8.33
N ARG A 60 -0.95 -12.89 7.31
CA ARG A 60 0.44 -12.41 7.46
C ARG A 60 0.57 -10.89 7.39
N MET A 61 -0.47 -10.20 6.93
CA MET A 61 -0.50 -8.74 6.88
C MET A 61 -0.78 -8.10 8.25
N TYR A 62 -1.38 -8.84 9.18
CA TYR A 62 -1.59 -8.37 10.56
C TYR A 62 -0.31 -8.56 11.39
N GLY A 63 0.05 -7.56 12.16
CA GLY A 63 1.10 -7.63 13.18
C GLY A 63 0.72 -8.57 14.31
N ASP A 64 -0.51 -8.44 14.81
CA ASP A 64 -1.14 -9.41 15.69
C ASP A 64 -2.37 -10.04 15.02
N ARG A 65 -2.25 -11.31 14.63
CA ARG A 65 -3.36 -12.06 13.99
C ARG A 65 -4.61 -12.16 14.87
N LYS A 66 -4.49 -12.00 16.19
CA LYS A 66 -5.65 -12.00 17.11
C LYS A 66 -6.53 -10.77 16.92
N LYS A 67 -5.97 -9.68 16.40
CA LYS A 67 -6.73 -8.45 16.08
C LYS A 67 -7.55 -8.59 14.80
N MET A 68 -7.35 -9.63 14.01
CA MET A 68 -8.09 -9.82 12.75
C MET A 68 -9.55 -10.17 13.05
N PRO A 69 -10.52 -9.34 12.64
CA PRO A 69 -11.93 -9.62 12.88
C PRO A 69 -12.39 -10.89 12.15
N THR A 70 -13.37 -11.56 12.73
CA THR A 70 -13.99 -12.73 12.11
C THR A 70 -14.60 -12.35 10.75
N GLY A 71 -14.30 -13.13 9.71
CA GLY A 71 -14.81 -12.87 8.35
C GLY A 71 -13.91 -11.96 7.49
N THR A 72 -12.92 -11.28 8.04
CA THR A 72 -12.00 -10.41 7.28
C THR A 72 -11.33 -11.16 6.14
N ALA A 73 -10.68 -12.29 6.42
CA ALA A 73 -10.00 -13.06 5.38
C ALA A 73 -10.97 -13.52 4.26
N GLU A 74 -12.21 -13.87 4.63
CA GLU A 74 -13.25 -14.21 3.66
C GLU A 74 -13.67 -12.99 2.82
N GLY A 75 -13.83 -11.80 3.44
CA GLY A 75 -14.14 -10.55 2.77
C GLY A 75 -13.12 -10.22 1.68
N TYR A 76 -11.82 -10.29 2.01
CA TYR A 76 -10.72 -10.05 1.06
C TYR A 76 -10.62 -11.13 -0.04
N CYS A 77 -11.14 -12.34 0.20
CA CYS A 77 -11.16 -13.41 -0.81
C CYS A 77 -12.37 -13.37 -1.75
N LYS A 78 -13.46 -12.67 -1.37
CA LYS A 78 -14.68 -12.61 -2.22
C LYS A 78 -14.41 -12.12 -3.63
N PRO A 79 -13.61 -11.03 -3.86
CA PRO A 79 -13.32 -10.56 -5.21
C PRO A 79 -12.65 -11.60 -6.11
N LEU A 80 -11.88 -12.55 -5.56
CA LEU A 80 -11.24 -13.62 -6.34
C LEU A 80 -12.22 -14.58 -7.00
N ARG A 81 -13.48 -14.61 -6.54
CA ARG A 81 -14.56 -15.43 -7.11
C ARG A 81 -15.25 -14.75 -8.29
N ILE A 82 -14.97 -13.48 -8.53
CA ILE A 82 -15.53 -12.73 -9.67
C ILE A 82 -14.77 -13.10 -10.92
N ALA A 83 -15.52 -13.45 -11.98
CA ALA A 83 -14.93 -13.78 -13.28
C ALA A 83 -14.04 -12.63 -13.79
N GLY A 84 -12.85 -12.97 -14.25
CA GLY A 84 -11.86 -11.99 -14.74
C GLY A 84 -10.90 -11.44 -13.69
N THR A 85 -11.18 -11.56 -12.37
CA THR A 85 -10.28 -11.02 -11.32
C THR A 85 -8.91 -11.67 -11.36
N ILE A 86 -8.80 -12.99 -11.42
CA ILE A 86 -7.51 -13.69 -11.45
C ILE A 86 -6.70 -13.31 -12.70
N PRO A 87 -7.23 -13.36 -13.94
CA PRO A 87 -6.53 -12.86 -15.11
C PRO A 87 -6.07 -11.39 -14.98
N HIS A 88 -6.89 -10.52 -14.37
CA HIS A 88 -6.51 -9.14 -14.13
C HIS A 88 -5.33 -9.01 -13.16
N LEU A 89 -5.37 -9.72 -12.02
CA LEU A 89 -4.27 -9.76 -11.05
C LEU A 89 -2.97 -10.25 -11.68
N LEU A 90 -3.03 -11.27 -12.53
CA LEU A 90 -1.86 -11.78 -13.22
C LEU A 90 -1.24 -10.73 -14.15
N ARG A 91 -2.05 -9.92 -14.83
CA ARG A 91 -1.56 -8.76 -15.61
C ARG A 91 -0.89 -7.73 -14.70
N CYS A 92 -1.50 -7.37 -13.57
CA CYS A 92 -0.91 -6.45 -12.60
C CYS A 92 0.47 -6.94 -12.14
N PHE A 93 0.62 -8.24 -11.85
CA PHE A 93 1.93 -8.80 -11.47
C PHE A 93 2.95 -8.72 -12.62
N GLN A 94 2.54 -8.85 -13.87
CA GLN A 94 3.44 -8.74 -15.02
C GLN A 94 3.99 -7.32 -15.20
N THR A 95 3.16 -6.30 -15.00
CA THR A 95 3.59 -4.89 -15.20
C THR A 95 4.25 -4.29 -13.94
N TRP A 96 4.06 -4.91 -12.78
CA TRP A 96 4.48 -4.38 -11.49
C TRP A 96 5.94 -3.93 -11.41
N PRO A 97 6.94 -4.72 -11.84
CA PRO A 97 8.34 -4.29 -11.74
C PRO A 97 8.60 -3.00 -12.53
N ASP A 98 8.08 -2.93 -13.75
CA ASP A 98 8.23 -1.76 -14.62
C ASP A 98 7.49 -0.55 -14.06
N ASP A 99 6.29 -0.75 -13.51
CA ASP A 99 5.47 0.33 -12.94
C ASP A 99 6.14 0.93 -11.70
N VAL A 100 6.75 0.09 -10.85
CA VAL A 100 7.50 0.55 -9.68
C VAL A 100 8.76 1.32 -10.09
N GLN A 101 9.50 0.84 -11.10
CA GLN A 101 10.66 1.53 -11.64
C GLN A 101 10.29 2.89 -12.26
N LYS A 102 9.20 2.95 -13.02
CA LYS A 102 8.68 4.21 -13.58
C LYS A 102 8.26 5.18 -12.49
N LEU A 103 7.69 4.68 -11.39
CA LEU A 103 7.32 5.51 -10.26
C LEU A 103 8.54 6.18 -9.61
N GLU A 104 9.65 5.46 -9.47
CA GLU A 104 10.88 6.01 -8.91
C GLU A 104 11.34 7.27 -9.67
N SER A 105 11.34 7.22 -11.00
CA SER A 105 11.72 8.37 -11.84
C SER A 105 10.79 9.58 -11.71
N LYS A 106 9.60 9.41 -11.14
CA LYS A 106 8.58 10.46 -10.98
C LYS A 106 8.47 11.01 -9.56
N LEU A 107 9.22 10.46 -8.59
CA LEU A 107 9.11 10.89 -7.18
C LEU A 107 9.41 12.37 -7.01
N SER A 108 10.33 12.93 -7.80
CA SER A 108 10.65 14.36 -7.76
C SER A 108 9.45 15.26 -8.10
N LEU A 109 8.52 14.79 -8.93
CA LEU A 109 7.30 15.54 -9.27
C LEU A 109 6.32 15.63 -8.09
N LEU A 110 6.51 14.82 -7.07
CA LEU A 110 5.66 14.75 -5.87
C LEU A 110 6.24 15.49 -4.67
N SER A 111 7.48 16.01 -4.78
CA SER A 111 8.23 16.60 -3.65
C SER A 111 7.47 17.70 -2.91
N GLU A 112 6.68 18.49 -3.63
CA GLU A 112 5.91 19.62 -3.09
C GLU A 112 4.52 19.23 -2.57
N VAL A 113 4.06 18.01 -2.83
CA VAL A 113 2.73 17.57 -2.39
C VAL A 113 2.79 17.17 -0.91
N PRO A 114 2.12 17.92 -0.02
CA PRO A 114 2.10 17.60 1.41
C PRO A 114 1.60 16.16 1.62
N THR A 115 2.39 15.34 2.31
CA THR A 115 2.10 13.90 2.37
C THR A 115 2.17 13.38 3.81
N LEU A 116 1.14 12.62 4.20
CA LEU A 116 1.14 11.79 5.41
C LEU A 116 1.41 10.34 5.02
N PHE A 117 2.43 9.76 5.62
CA PHE A 117 2.69 8.32 5.60
C PHE A 117 2.23 7.71 6.92
N ILE A 118 1.44 6.63 6.86
CA ILE A 118 1.05 5.86 8.05
C ILE A 118 1.54 4.43 7.86
N TRP A 119 2.24 3.90 8.85
CA TRP A 119 2.87 2.59 8.78
C TRP A 119 2.71 1.82 10.09
N GLY A 120 2.59 0.50 10.02
CA GLY A 120 2.75 -0.36 11.19
C GLY A 120 4.22 -0.76 11.40
N ASP A 121 4.69 -0.80 12.64
CA ASP A 121 6.06 -1.20 12.98
C ASP A 121 6.35 -2.70 12.73
N GLN A 122 5.29 -3.50 12.62
CA GLN A 122 5.35 -4.94 12.35
C GLN A 122 4.87 -5.31 10.94
N ASP A 123 4.94 -4.37 10.00
CA ASP A 123 4.54 -4.63 8.62
C ASP A 123 5.44 -5.70 7.96
N ALA A 124 4.84 -6.88 7.73
CA ALA A 124 5.52 -8.00 7.08
C ALA A 124 5.38 -7.99 5.54
N ALA A 125 4.56 -7.09 4.99
CA ALA A 125 4.32 -6.98 3.56
C ALA A 125 5.22 -5.93 2.91
N VAL A 126 5.28 -4.73 3.49
CA VAL A 126 6.12 -3.62 3.03
C VAL A 126 6.86 -3.06 4.22
N GLU A 127 8.17 -3.17 4.24
CA GLU A 127 9.03 -2.77 5.36
C GLU A 127 9.01 -1.27 5.63
N LEU A 128 8.99 -0.90 6.92
CA LEU A 128 8.98 0.48 7.39
C LEU A 128 10.19 1.27 6.86
N GLU A 129 11.37 0.63 6.78
CA GLU A 129 12.60 1.24 6.28
C GLU A 129 12.46 1.75 4.85
N SER A 130 11.64 1.07 4.03
CA SER A 130 11.32 1.55 2.68
C SER A 130 10.48 2.83 2.70
N GLY A 131 9.57 2.94 3.67
CA GLY A 131 8.77 4.14 3.92
C GLY A 131 9.62 5.33 4.35
N GLU A 132 10.62 5.10 5.20
CA GLU A 132 11.58 6.14 5.59
C GLU A 132 12.42 6.63 4.42
N LYS A 133 12.85 5.72 3.53
CA LYS A 133 13.55 6.10 2.29
C LYS A 133 12.62 6.90 1.37
N LEU A 134 11.40 6.42 1.16
CA LEU A 134 10.41 7.09 0.31
C LEU A 134 10.09 8.50 0.83
N ARG A 135 9.89 8.67 2.13
CA ARG A 135 9.57 9.96 2.76
C ARG A 135 10.59 11.06 2.43
N ARG A 136 11.86 10.72 2.26
CA ARG A 136 12.94 11.68 1.99
C ARG A 136 12.77 12.42 0.66
N HIS A 137 11.92 11.94 -0.24
CA HIS A 137 11.61 12.60 -1.51
C HIS A 137 10.54 13.70 -1.40
N PHE A 138 9.95 13.89 -0.21
CA PHE A 138 8.88 14.85 0.01
C PHE A 138 9.32 15.92 1.01
N HIS A 139 9.18 17.19 0.65
CA HIS A 139 9.61 18.31 1.49
C HIS A 139 8.68 18.49 2.71
N ASP A 140 7.37 18.41 2.54
CA ASP A 140 6.36 18.48 3.62
C ASP A 140 5.75 17.11 3.87
N ALA A 141 6.51 16.22 4.52
CA ALA A 141 6.11 14.87 4.79
C ALA A 141 6.13 14.53 6.28
N GLN A 142 5.05 13.90 6.73
CA GLN A 142 4.92 13.31 8.06
C GLN A 142 4.91 11.78 7.94
N LEU A 143 5.62 11.10 8.84
CA LEU A 143 5.56 9.65 8.97
C LEU A 143 5.05 9.32 10.38
N VAL A 144 3.90 8.66 10.45
CA VAL A 144 3.33 8.14 11.68
C VAL A 144 3.49 6.63 11.69
N VAL A 145 4.18 6.12 12.69
CA VAL A 145 4.39 4.68 12.90
C VAL A 145 3.50 4.23 14.02
N LEU A 146 2.65 3.23 13.77
CA LEU A 146 1.72 2.66 14.74
C LEU A 146 2.33 1.41 15.37
N PRO A 147 2.47 1.36 16.71
CA PRO A 147 3.11 0.25 17.39
C PRO A 147 2.25 -1.01 17.35
N GLN A 148 2.91 -2.18 17.32
CA GLN A 148 2.26 -3.50 17.33
C GLN A 148 1.19 -3.65 16.23
N THR A 149 1.46 -3.08 15.06
CA THR A 149 0.54 -2.98 13.93
C THR A 149 1.24 -3.45 12.67
N GLY A 150 0.54 -4.21 11.85
CA GLY A 150 1.05 -4.73 10.58
C GLY A 150 0.71 -3.81 9.40
N HIS A 151 0.43 -4.47 8.26
CA HIS A 151 0.18 -3.79 6.98
C HIS A 151 -1.20 -3.14 6.85
N LEU A 152 -2.13 -3.47 7.74
CA LEU A 152 -3.51 -2.97 7.72
C LEU A 152 -3.79 -2.08 8.94
N PRO A 153 -3.07 -0.96 9.11
CA PRO A 153 -3.16 -0.14 10.31
C PRO A 153 -4.56 0.44 10.56
N TYR A 154 -5.34 0.66 9.51
CA TYR A 154 -6.74 1.12 9.61
C TYR A 154 -7.70 0.05 10.17
N GLU A 155 -7.30 -1.23 10.16
CA GLU A 155 -8.06 -2.33 10.77
C GLU A 155 -7.52 -2.73 12.14
N GLU A 156 -6.19 -2.68 12.31
CA GLU A 156 -5.54 -3.13 13.54
C GLU A 156 -5.54 -2.08 14.67
N ALA A 157 -5.45 -0.80 14.28
CA ALA A 157 -5.37 0.34 15.20
C ALA A 157 -6.22 1.51 14.68
N PRO A 158 -7.55 1.33 14.50
CA PRO A 158 -8.40 2.31 13.84
C PRO A 158 -8.46 3.66 14.57
N GLU A 159 -8.36 3.68 15.88
CA GLU A 159 -8.41 4.92 16.68
C GLU A 159 -7.16 5.77 16.44
N GLU A 160 -5.98 5.18 16.55
CA GLU A 160 -4.70 5.83 16.31
C GLU A 160 -4.57 6.27 14.85
N PHE A 161 -4.97 5.39 13.92
CA PHE A 161 -5.00 5.67 12.50
C PHE A 161 -5.87 6.90 12.18
N ASN A 162 -7.11 6.90 12.66
CA ASN A 162 -8.05 8.01 12.43
C ASN A 162 -7.56 9.30 13.10
N ARG A 163 -6.98 9.23 14.28
CA ARG A 163 -6.40 10.39 14.96
C ARG A 163 -5.30 11.04 14.12
N ALA A 164 -4.37 10.25 13.59
CA ALA A 164 -3.30 10.75 12.73
C ALA A 164 -3.84 11.36 11.44
N LEU A 165 -4.78 10.68 10.79
CA LEU A 165 -5.42 11.12 9.56
C LEU A 165 -6.15 12.45 9.75
N ILE A 166 -7.01 12.55 10.77
CA ILE A 166 -7.82 13.75 11.06
C ILE A 166 -6.91 14.93 11.42
N ALA A 167 -5.89 14.72 12.25
CA ALA A 167 -4.93 15.77 12.63
C ALA A 167 -4.20 16.33 11.39
N PHE A 168 -3.76 15.45 10.50
CA PHE A 168 -3.13 15.87 9.24
C PHE A 168 -4.09 16.68 8.37
N LEU A 169 -5.31 16.20 8.13
CA LEU A 169 -6.29 16.90 7.29
C LEU A 169 -6.68 18.26 7.87
N ALA A 170 -6.87 18.36 9.19
CA ALA A 170 -7.17 19.63 9.86
C ALA A 170 -6.02 20.64 9.70
N SER A 171 -4.76 20.19 9.81
CA SER A 171 -3.58 21.06 9.60
C SER A 171 -3.51 21.62 8.18
N ARG A 172 -4.01 20.86 7.17
CA ARG A 172 -4.05 21.31 5.77
C ARG A 172 -5.18 22.32 5.52
N GLN A 173 -6.30 22.18 6.23
CA GLN A 173 -7.40 23.17 6.16
C GLN A 173 -7.01 24.51 6.77
N ALA A 174 -6.31 24.49 7.91
CA ALA A 174 -5.86 25.71 8.59
C ALA A 174 -4.83 26.53 7.79
N ARG A 175 -4.08 25.89 6.89
CA ARG A 175 -3.11 26.58 5.99
C ARG A 175 -3.75 27.17 4.72
N ARG A 176 -5.08 27.11 4.56
CA ARG A 176 -5.75 27.79 3.45
C ARG A 176 -5.68 29.30 3.64
N PRO A 177 -5.27 30.08 2.60
CA PRO A 177 -5.56 31.48 2.57
C PRO A 177 -7.10 31.63 2.66
N GLN A 178 -7.58 32.45 3.60
CA GLN A 178 -8.98 32.81 3.61
C GLN A 178 -9.29 33.53 2.28
N PRO A 179 -10.39 33.20 1.61
CA PRO A 179 -10.80 34.00 0.46
C PRO A 179 -11.02 35.45 0.92
N ALA A 180 -10.38 36.37 0.20
CA ALA A 180 -10.53 37.82 0.42
C ALA A 180 -11.96 38.25 0.14
#